data_ed3518990eb62ecaaf257123de10f2ec
#
_entry.id   ed3518990eb62ecaaf257123de10f2ec
#
_cell.length_a   1.000
_cell.length_b   1.000
_cell.length_c   1.000
_cell.angle_alpha   90.00
_cell.angle_beta   90.00
_cell.angle_gamma   90.00
#
_symmetry.space_group_name_H-M   'P 1'
#
loop_
_entity.id
_entity.type
_entity.pdbx_description
1 polymer ?
#
loop_
_entity_poly.entity_id
_entity_poly.type
_entity_poly.pdbx_seq_one_letter_code
_entity_poly.pdbx_strand_id
1 'polypeptide(L)'
;LKFLDIRNKNDIPIDQFQLASGYTAMPDGKRYPFCWNEKKFSDPKRFSSEVAKKGVFITPNVKPGILTSHPHYEEYKNAGAFIADDTGRYPITERYWGGFASFPDFTSQAGREIWKNHMKAALFANGIKAIWDDNCEFDIQNSTATVAGDGIRQGIAGMRPILTNMMAYTAYTA
;
A
#
# COMPACT_ATOMS: atom_id res chain seq x y z
N LEU A 1 -1.99 15.17 18.12
CA LEU A 1 -2.10 14.38 19.37
C LEU A 1 -3.25 14.80 20.29
N LYS A 2 -3.89 15.97 20.04
CA LYS A 2 -5.05 16.46 20.82
C LYS A 2 -6.16 15.42 21.00
N PHE A 3 -6.43 14.61 19.97
CA PHE A 3 -7.42 13.54 20.05
C PHE A 3 -7.11 12.52 21.17
N LEU A 4 -5.86 12.11 21.30
CA LEU A 4 -5.43 11.17 22.36
C LEU A 4 -5.51 11.79 23.76
N ASP A 5 -5.30 13.11 23.87
CA ASP A 5 -5.45 13.81 25.13
C ASP A 5 -6.95 13.91 25.54
N ILE A 6 -7.84 14.13 24.57
CA ILE A 6 -9.29 14.09 24.78
C ILE A 6 -9.74 12.68 25.19
N ARG A 7 -9.24 11.65 24.52
CA ARG A 7 -9.47 10.24 24.85
C ARG A 7 -9.13 9.96 26.31
N ASN A 8 -7.91 10.32 26.73
CA ASN A 8 -7.45 10.10 28.09
C ASN A 8 -8.32 10.85 29.14
N LYS A 9 -8.71 12.10 28.83
CA LYS A 9 -9.57 12.91 29.72
C LYS A 9 -10.96 12.31 29.92
N ASN A 10 -11.45 11.52 28.97
CA ASN A 10 -12.79 10.93 28.98
C ASN A 10 -12.77 9.41 29.21
N ASP A 11 -11.63 8.84 29.60
CA ASP A 11 -11.45 7.41 29.87
C ASP A 11 -11.92 6.49 28.73
N ILE A 12 -11.77 6.93 27.48
CA ILE A 12 -12.16 6.15 26.31
C ILE A 12 -11.02 5.13 25.99
N PRO A 13 -11.26 3.82 26.06
CA PRO A 13 -10.24 2.82 25.75
C PRO A 13 -9.97 2.80 24.24
N ILE A 14 -8.72 3.00 23.84
CA ILE A 14 -8.25 2.92 22.44
C ILE A 14 -6.86 2.30 22.43
N ASP A 15 -6.69 1.19 21.75
CA ASP A 15 -5.39 0.52 21.57
C ASP A 15 -4.78 0.83 20.22
N GLN A 16 -5.61 1.21 19.23
CA GLN A 16 -5.20 1.40 17.85
C GLN A 16 -5.84 2.66 17.26
N PHE A 17 -5.05 3.37 16.45
CA PHE A 17 -5.53 4.49 15.64
C PHE A 17 -5.30 4.20 14.16
N GLN A 18 -6.39 4.05 13.41
CA GLN A 18 -6.34 3.88 11.96
C GLN A 18 -6.05 5.21 11.28
N LEU A 19 -4.95 5.28 10.56
CA LEU A 19 -4.55 6.45 9.79
C LEU A 19 -5.06 6.30 8.35
N ALA A 20 -6.14 6.99 8.04
CA ALA A 20 -6.72 6.97 6.69
C ALA A 20 -5.73 7.49 5.64
N SER A 21 -5.92 7.11 4.36
CA SER A 21 -5.00 7.38 3.25
C SER A 21 -4.60 8.85 3.03
N GLY A 22 -5.23 9.80 3.72
CA GLY A 22 -4.86 11.21 3.72
C GLY A 22 -3.45 11.53 4.21
N TYR A 23 -2.77 10.59 4.88
CA TYR A 23 -1.36 10.75 5.28
C TYR A 23 -0.42 10.72 4.07
N THR A 24 -0.85 10.14 2.95
CA THR A 24 -0.11 10.07 1.68
C THR A 24 -0.58 11.10 0.66
N ALA A 25 -1.51 12.01 1.03
CA ALA A 25 -2.05 12.99 0.09
C ALA A 25 -1.03 14.09 -0.21
N MET A 26 -0.60 14.17 -1.46
CA MET A 26 0.37 15.15 -1.94
C MET A 26 -0.30 16.48 -2.36
N PRO A 27 0.47 17.54 -2.64
CA PRO A 27 -0.08 18.84 -3.04
C PRO A 27 -0.95 18.81 -4.29
N ASP A 28 -0.75 17.84 -5.18
CA ASP A 28 -1.58 17.60 -6.37
C ASP A 28 -2.93 16.92 -6.06
N GLY A 29 -3.22 16.65 -4.78
CA GLY A 29 -4.42 15.98 -4.30
C GLY A 29 -4.40 14.46 -4.44
N LYS A 30 -3.39 13.89 -5.08
CA LYS A 30 -3.24 12.45 -5.25
C LYS A 30 -2.69 11.80 -3.99
N ARG A 31 -2.93 10.51 -3.86
CA ARG A 31 -2.42 9.68 -2.75
C ARG A 31 -1.45 8.66 -3.30
N TYR A 32 -0.24 8.68 -2.77
CA TYR A 32 0.83 7.79 -3.21
C TYR A 32 1.21 6.83 -2.06
N PRO A 33 0.89 5.54 -2.14
CA PRO A 33 1.32 4.57 -1.15
C PRO A 33 2.82 4.71 -0.83
N PHE A 34 3.17 4.54 0.43
CA PHE A 34 4.55 4.67 0.92
C PHE A 34 5.19 6.07 0.81
N CYS A 35 4.43 7.10 0.45
CA CYS A 35 4.89 8.49 0.42
C CYS A 35 4.17 9.30 1.51
N TRP A 36 4.86 9.69 2.57
CA TRP A 36 4.28 10.54 3.60
C TRP A 36 4.09 11.97 3.10
N ASN A 37 2.98 12.58 3.47
CA ASN A 37 2.80 14.03 3.28
C ASN A 37 3.64 14.78 4.31
N GLU A 38 4.81 15.26 3.90
CA GLU A 38 5.78 15.92 4.78
C GLU A 38 5.25 17.22 5.40
N LYS A 39 4.30 17.92 4.76
CA LYS A 39 3.65 19.10 5.33
C LYS A 39 2.78 18.74 6.54
N LYS A 40 2.16 17.56 6.55
CA LYS A 40 1.33 17.08 7.66
C LYS A 40 2.13 16.27 8.68
N PHE A 41 3.11 15.53 8.22
CA PHE A 41 3.94 14.60 9.00
C PHE A 41 5.40 14.86 8.65
N SER A 42 5.96 15.96 9.16
CA SER A 42 7.37 16.34 8.92
C SER A 42 8.37 15.35 9.50
N ASP A 43 7.97 14.56 10.48
CA ASP A 43 8.75 13.50 11.09
C ASP A 43 7.81 12.32 11.45
N PRO A 44 7.57 11.38 10.52
CA PRO A 44 6.70 10.24 10.75
C PRO A 44 7.17 9.35 11.91
N LYS A 45 8.48 9.20 12.09
CA LYS A 45 9.05 8.38 13.16
C LYS A 45 8.77 8.99 14.54
N ARG A 46 8.94 10.29 14.68
CA ARG A 46 8.59 11.00 15.91
C ARG A 46 7.08 10.92 16.16
N PHE A 47 6.27 11.12 15.13
CA PHE A 47 4.80 11.03 15.25
C PHE A 47 4.36 9.66 15.78
N SER A 48 4.83 8.56 15.19
CA SER A 48 4.48 7.22 15.64
C SER A 48 4.98 6.92 17.05
N SER A 49 6.19 7.37 17.38
CA SER A 49 6.76 7.23 18.72
C SER A 49 5.93 7.97 19.79
N GLU A 50 5.51 9.21 19.52
CA GLU A 50 4.67 9.98 20.46
C GLU A 50 3.29 9.35 20.66
N VAL A 51 2.71 8.73 19.62
CA VAL A 51 1.46 7.98 19.73
C VAL A 51 1.65 6.71 20.57
N ALA A 52 2.74 5.97 20.31
CA ALA A 52 3.07 4.74 21.04
C ALA A 52 3.30 4.99 22.54
N LYS A 53 3.92 6.12 22.93
CA LYS A 53 4.07 6.52 24.34
C LYS A 53 2.73 6.68 25.07
N LYS A 54 1.64 6.90 24.33
CA LYS A 54 0.27 6.99 24.88
C LYS A 54 -0.46 5.65 24.87
N GLY A 55 0.26 4.53 24.62
CA GLY A 55 -0.30 3.18 24.58
C GLY A 55 -1.15 2.88 23.34
N VAL A 56 -0.95 3.61 22.24
CA VAL A 56 -1.75 3.45 21.01
C VAL A 56 -0.84 3.10 19.84
N PHE A 57 -1.27 2.16 18.99
CA PHE A 57 -0.58 1.82 17.75
C PHE A 57 -1.22 2.55 16.56
N ILE A 58 -0.38 2.94 15.60
CA ILE A 58 -0.84 3.49 14.33
C ILE A 58 -0.94 2.35 13.33
N THR A 59 -2.07 2.29 12.62
CA THR A 59 -2.32 1.35 11.52
C THR A 59 -2.66 2.17 10.26
N PRO A 60 -1.66 2.48 9.41
CA PRO A 60 -1.89 3.27 8.22
C PRO A 60 -2.60 2.45 7.14
N ASN A 61 -3.47 3.13 6.39
CA ASN A 61 -4.14 2.61 5.22
C ASN A 61 -3.14 2.44 4.07
N VAL A 62 -3.10 1.27 3.45
CA VAL A 62 -2.25 0.97 2.28
C VAL A 62 -3.11 0.38 1.18
N LYS A 63 -3.05 0.99 -0.01
CA LYS A 63 -3.80 0.55 -1.19
C LYS A 63 -2.85 0.01 -2.26
N PRO A 64 -3.19 -1.06 -2.99
CA PRO A 64 -2.28 -1.69 -3.95
C PRO A 64 -2.10 -0.89 -5.25
N GLY A 65 -2.98 0.05 -5.56
CA GLY A 65 -2.89 0.81 -6.81
C GLY A 65 -1.74 1.82 -6.80
N ILE A 66 -0.75 1.61 -7.66
CA ILE A 66 0.37 2.52 -7.90
C ILE A 66 0.01 3.41 -9.08
N LEU A 67 -0.28 4.70 -8.81
CA LEU A 67 -0.64 5.65 -9.87
C LEU A 67 0.51 5.80 -10.87
N THR A 68 0.18 5.99 -12.15
CA THR A 68 1.20 6.22 -13.20
C THR A 68 2.06 7.45 -12.95
N SER A 69 1.58 8.38 -12.12
CA SER A 69 2.33 9.55 -11.65
C SER A 69 3.08 9.32 -10.32
N HIS A 70 3.05 8.10 -9.77
CA HIS A 70 3.74 7.77 -8.52
C HIS A 70 5.27 7.91 -8.69
N PRO A 71 6.00 8.52 -7.72
CA PRO A 71 7.46 8.68 -7.83
C PRO A 71 8.22 7.39 -8.12
N HIS A 72 7.73 6.25 -7.64
CA HIS A 72 8.35 4.94 -7.84
C HIS A 72 7.71 4.10 -8.97
N TYR A 73 6.81 4.68 -9.79
CA TYR A 73 6.11 3.90 -10.81
C TYR A 73 7.06 3.19 -11.78
N GLU A 74 8.07 3.91 -12.29
CA GLU A 74 9.04 3.35 -13.23
C GLU A 74 9.93 2.26 -12.60
N GLU A 75 10.17 2.33 -11.29
CA GLU A 75 10.89 1.27 -10.56
C GLU A 75 10.11 -0.05 -10.61
N TYR A 76 8.82 -0.04 -10.27
CA TYR A 76 7.94 -1.21 -10.38
C TYR A 76 7.85 -1.73 -11.81
N LYS A 77 7.69 -0.83 -12.78
CA LYS A 77 7.57 -1.17 -14.20
C LYS A 77 8.83 -1.84 -14.74
N ASN A 78 9.99 -1.26 -14.45
CA ASN A 78 11.29 -1.79 -14.91
C ASN A 78 11.65 -3.12 -14.27
N ALA A 79 11.17 -3.37 -13.05
CA ALA A 79 11.31 -4.66 -12.38
C ALA A 79 10.32 -5.73 -12.88
N GLY A 80 9.38 -5.39 -13.79
CA GLY A 80 8.31 -6.31 -14.19
C GLY A 80 7.39 -6.70 -13.04
N ALA A 81 7.21 -5.80 -12.08
CA ALA A 81 6.52 -6.06 -10.81
C ALA A 81 5.01 -5.83 -10.86
N PHE A 82 4.46 -5.47 -12.00
CA PHE A 82 3.02 -5.21 -12.18
C PHE A 82 2.30 -6.38 -12.86
N ILE A 83 1.00 -6.47 -12.58
CA ILE A 83 0.04 -7.24 -13.37
C ILE A 83 0.10 -6.76 -14.82
N ALA A 84 0.19 -7.68 -15.76
CA ALA A 84 0.50 -7.39 -17.15
C ALA A 84 -0.66 -7.69 -18.09
N ASP A 85 -0.52 -7.27 -19.34
CA ASP A 85 -1.40 -7.63 -20.45
C ASP A 85 -1.36 -9.14 -20.76
N ASP A 86 -2.08 -9.57 -21.78
CA ASP A 86 -2.13 -10.96 -22.25
C ASP A 86 -0.77 -11.48 -22.71
N THR A 87 0.11 -10.59 -23.20
CA THR A 87 1.48 -10.94 -23.57
C THR A 87 2.41 -11.07 -22.37
N GLY A 88 2.04 -10.52 -21.23
CA GLY A 88 2.83 -10.46 -20.01
C GLY A 88 4.01 -9.51 -20.07
N ARG A 89 4.02 -8.58 -21.01
CA ARG A 89 5.14 -7.67 -21.24
C ARG A 89 4.90 -6.25 -20.72
N TYR A 90 3.66 -5.79 -20.80
CA TYR A 90 3.33 -4.41 -20.48
C TYR A 90 2.39 -4.35 -19.28
N PRO A 91 2.64 -3.47 -18.29
CA PRO A 91 1.73 -3.31 -17.17
C PRO A 91 0.36 -2.84 -17.69
N ILE A 92 -0.69 -3.45 -17.18
CA ILE A 92 -2.05 -2.91 -17.38
C ILE A 92 -2.25 -1.67 -16.54
N THR A 93 -3.10 -0.76 -17.01
CA THR A 93 -3.53 0.40 -16.22
C THR A 93 -5.05 0.42 -16.13
N GLU A 94 -5.55 0.71 -14.93
CA GLU A 94 -6.98 0.83 -14.65
C GLU A 94 -7.29 2.17 -13.99
N ARG A 95 -8.54 2.58 -14.05
CA ARG A 95 -9.00 3.75 -13.31
C ARG A 95 -9.04 3.42 -11.82
N TYR A 96 -8.37 4.23 -11.02
CA TYR A 96 -8.25 4.04 -9.59
C TYR A 96 -8.38 5.36 -8.82
N TRP A 97 -8.27 5.35 -7.52
CA TRP A 97 -8.34 6.55 -6.68
C TRP A 97 -7.27 7.58 -7.06
N GLY A 98 -7.71 8.69 -7.67
CA GLY A 98 -6.81 9.78 -8.05
C GLY A 98 -6.21 9.70 -9.46
N GLY A 99 -6.56 8.70 -10.28
CA GLY A 99 -6.06 8.61 -11.66
C GLY A 99 -5.98 7.18 -12.20
N PHE A 100 -5.10 6.97 -13.16
CA PHE A 100 -4.78 5.63 -13.66
C PHE A 100 -3.67 5.00 -12.83
N ALA A 101 -3.81 3.74 -12.49
CA ALA A 101 -2.87 2.98 -11.70
C ALA A 101 -2.58 1.62 -12.33
N SER A 102 -1.38 1.09 -12.07
CA SER A 102 -1.06 -0.33 -12.21
C SER A 102 -1.01 -0.99 -10.84
N PHE A 103 -1.20 -2.30 -10.79
CA PHE A 103 -1.26 -3.06 -9.55
C PHE A 103 -0.06 -4.01 -9.45
N PRO A 104 0.66 -4.04 -8.31
CA PRO A 104 1.73 -5.01 -8.11
C PRO A 104 1.20 -6.44 -8.28
N ASP A 105 1.97 -7.24 -8.96
CA ASP A 105 1.72 -8.67 -9.08
C ASP A 105 2.32 -9.42 -7.89
N PHE A 106 1.49 -9.62 -6.87
CA PHE A 106 1.91 -10.34 -5.66
C PHE A 106 2.14 -11.85 -5.87
N THR A 107 1.79 -12.39 -7.04
CA THR A 107 2.15 -13.76 -7.42
C THR A 107 3.59 -13.85 -7.94
N SER A 108 4.23 -12.71 -8.24
CA SER A 108 5.63 -12.65 -8.66
C SER A 108 6.56 -12.31 -7.50
N GLN A 109 7.78 -12.86 -7.53
CA GLN A 109 8.80 -12.48 -6.58
C GLN A 109 9.13 -10.97 -6.68
N ALA A 110 9.25 -10.43 -7.89
CA ALA A 110 9.54 -9.01 -8.10
C ALA A 110 8.49 -8.10 -7.45
N GLY A 111 7.20 -8.41 -7.63
CA GLY A 111 6.10 -7.65 -7.02
C GLY A 111 6.16 -7.68 -5.50
N ARG A 112 6.39 -8.84 -4.91
CA ARG A 112 6.50 -8.98 -3.44
C ARG A 112 7.72 -8.24 -2.88
N GLU A 113 8.88 -8.39 -3.48
CA GLU A 113 10.12 -7.81 -2.94
C GLU A 113 10.12 -6.28 -3.02
N ILE A 114 9.70 -5.69 -4.14
CA ILE A 114 9.65 -4.24 -4.26
C ILE A 114 8.63 -3.63 -3.29
N TRP A 115 7.48 -4.29 -3.12
CA TRP A 115 6.46 -3.89 -2.14
C TRP A 115 7.00 -3.91 -0.71
N LYS A 116 7.65 -5.01 -0.31
CA LYS A 116 8.28 -5.15 1.01
C LYS A 116 9.32 -4.06 1.26
N ASN A 117 10.16 -3.77 0.27
CA ASN A 117 11.21 -2.77 0.41
C ASN A 117 10.61 -1.37 0.67
N HIS A 118 9.59 -0.98 -0.09
CA HIS A 118 8.90 0.29 0.15
C HIS A 118 8.17 0.31 1.49
N MET A 119 7.52 -0.77 1.88
CA MET A 119 6.85 -0.89 3.17
C MET A 119 7.84 -0.76 4.33
N LYS A 120 8.97 -1.47 4.27
CA LYS A 120 10.04 -1.37 5.28
C LYS A 120 10.57 0.05 5.40
N ALA A 121 10.91 0.67 4.27
CA ALA A 121 11.48 2.01 4.26
C ALA A 121 10.49 3.08 4.74
N ALA A 122 9.26 3.05 4.24
CA ALA A 122 8.29 4.10 4.51
C ALA A 122 7.51 3.91 5.82
N LEU A 123 7.25 2.67 6.23
CA LEU A 123 6.39 2.39 7.38
C LEU A 123 7.18 1.82 8.56
N PHE A 124 7.83 0.68 8.41
CA PHE A 124 8.46 -0.01 9.54
C PHE A 124 9.65 0.76 10.10
N ALA A 125 10.47 1.38 9.26
CA ALA A 125 11.56 2.26 9.71
C ALA A 125 11.06 3.49 10.50
N ASN A 126 9.79 3.85 10.32
CA ASN A 126 9.10 4.91 11.06
C ASN A 126 8.32 4.39 12.28
N GLY A 127 8.52 3.13 12.69
CA GLY A 127 7.93 2.58 13.91
C GLY A 127 6.49 2.07 13.75
N ILE A 128 5.99 1.96 12.52
CA ILE A 128 4.71 1.31 12.24
C ILE A 128 4.89 -0.20 12.39
N LYS A 129 3.95 -0.86 13.08
CA LYS A 129 4.00 -2.31 13.38
C LYS A 129 2.85 -3.11 12.78
N ALA A 130 1.85 -2.43 12.27
CA ALA A 130 0.69 -3.03 11.62
C ALA A 130 0.20 -2.10 10.51
N ILE A 131 -0.47 -2.66 9.52
CA ILE A 131 -1.04 -1.91 8.40
C ILE A 131 -2.52 -2.27 8.23
N TRP A 132 -3.22 -1.44 7.51
CA TRP A 132 -4.56 -1.68 7.02
C TRP A 132 -4.53 -1.80 5.50
N ASP A 133 -4.50 -3.02 4.97
CA ASP A 133 -4.68 -3.28 3.55
C ASP A 133 -6.11 -2.94 3.16
N ASP A 134 -6.27 -2.04 2.20
CA ASP A 134 -7.54 -1.49 1.78
C ASP A 134 -7.65 -1.43 0.25
N ASN A 135 -8.86 -1.61 -0.29
CA ASN A 135 -9.15 -1.71 -1.72
C ASN A 135 -8.24 -2.72 -2.44
N CYS A 136 -8.06 -3.87 -1.80
CA CYS A 136 -7.22 -4.98 -2.28
C CYS A 136 -8.05 -6.08 -2.97
N GLU A 137 -9.23 -5.75 -3.49
CA GLU A 137 -10.10 -6.63 -4.27
C GLU A 137 -9.55 -6.92 -5.67
N PHE A 138 -8.60 -6.10 -6.12
CA PHE A 138 -8.03 -6.19 -7.47
C PHE A 138 -9.12 -6.19 -8.54
N ASP A 139 -10.03 -5.21 -8.47
CA ASP A 139 -11.12 -5.04 -9.43
C ASP A 139 -10.59 -4.50 -10.77
N ILE A 140 -9.87 -5.37 -11.47
CA ILE A 140 -9.28 -5.12 -12.78
C ILE A 140 -10.30 -5.47 -13.84
N GLN A 141 -10.71 -4.48 -14.64
CA GLN A 141 -11.74 -4.65 -15.68
C GLN A 141 -11.18 -5.33 -16.93
N ASN A 142 -9.89 -5.20 -17.18
CA ASN A 142 -9.25 -5.89 -18.30
C ASN A 142 -9.25 -7.41 -18.08
N SER A 143 -10.17 -8.12 -18.74
CA SER A 143 -10.33 -9.57 -18.61
C SER A 143 -9.18 -10.39 -19.20
N THR A 144 -8.34 -9.77 -20.05
CA THR A 144 -7.17 -10.43 -20.66
C THR A 144 -5.89 -10.22 -19.84
N ALA A 145 -5.96 -9.45 -18.76
CA ALA A 145 -4.81 -9.24 -17.88
C ALA A 145 -4.31 -10.56 -17.28
N THR A 146 -3.00 -10.62 -17.06
CA THR A 146 -2.34 -11.82 -16.56
C THR A 146 -1.40 -11.51 -15.39
N VAL A 147 -1.19 -12.53 -14.56
CA VAL A 147 -0.22 -12.54 -13.47
C VAL A 147 0.87 -13.60 -13.74
N ALA A 148 2.03 -13.40 -13.16
CA ALA A 148 3.20 -14.27 -13.39
C ALA A 148 3.04 -15.66 -12.78
N GLY A 149 2.28 -15.79 -11.66
CA GLY A 149 1.98 -17.08 -11.02
C GLY A 149 3.22 -17.85 -10.58
N ASP A 150 4.29 -17.16 -10.15
CA ASP A 150 5.59 -17.75 -9.81
C ASP A 150 6.14 -18.67 -10.93
N GLY A 151 6.02 -18.21 -12.20
CA GLY A 151 6.55 -18.88 -13.37
C GLY A 151 5.51 -19.55 -14.27
N ILE A 152 4.29 -19.73 -13.81
CA ILE A 152 3.18 -20.25 -14.59
C ILE A 152 2.13 -19.15 -14.74
N ARG A 153 2.17 -18.42 -15.85
CA ARG A 153 1.27 -17.31 -16.14
C ARG A 153 -0.20 -17.72 -16.07
N GLN A 154 -0.99 -16.94 -15.37
CA GLN A 154 -2.40 -17.16 -15.13
C GLN A 154 -3.23 -15.95 -15.55
N GLY A 155 -4.46 -16.19 -16.03
CA GLY A 155 -5.43 -15.11 -16.25
C GLY A 155 -5.94 -14.51 -14.94
N ILE A 156 -6.18 -13.20 -14.95
CA ILE A 156 -6.55 -12.43 -13.75
C ILE A 156 -7.84 -12.92 -13.07
N ALA A 157 -8.81 -13.44 -13.84
CA ALA A 157 -10.14 -13.76 -13.32
C ALA A 157 -10.12 -14.74 -12.15
N GLY A 158 -9.27 -15.78 -12.22
CA GLY A 158 -9.14 -16.78 -11.15
C GLY A 158 -8.14 -16.37 -10.05
N MET A 159 -7.39 -15.28 -10.24
CA MET A 159 -6.27 -14.94 -9.38
C MET A 159 -6.55 -13.79 -8.39
N ARG A 160 -7.68 -13.08 -8.52
CA ARG A 160 -8.02 -11.95 -7.64
C ARG A 160 -7.98 -12.30 -6.15
N PRO A 161 -8.65 -13.38 -5.67
CA PRO A 161 -8.59 -13.75 -4.25
C PRO A 161 -7.18 -14.12 -3.80
N ILE A 162 -6.39 -14.71 -4.71
CA ILE A 162 -5.00 -15.07 -4.43
C ILE A 162 -4.15 -13.81 -4.27
N LEU A 163 -4.33 -12.79 -5.13
CA LEU A 163 -3.64 -11.51 -5.04
C LEU A 163 -3.90 -10.81 -3.70
N THR A 164 -5.15 -10.78 -3.26
CA THR A 164 -5.54 -10.23 -1.94
C THR A 164 -4.82 -10.94 -0.81
N ASN A 165 -4.85 -12.28 -0.79
CA ASN A 165 -4.18 -13.07 0.23
C ASN A 165 -2.66 -12.91 0.17
N MET A 166 -2.08 -12.87 -1.03
CA MET A 166 -0.63 -12.70 -1.21
C MET A 166 -0.16 -11.29 -0.83
N MET A 167 -0.99 -10.25 -1.02
CA MET A 167 -0.70 -8.91 -0.50
C MET A 167 -0.59 -8.93 1.03
N ALA A 168 -1.58 -9.50 1.72
CA ALA A 168 -1.57 -9.63 3.17
C ALA A 168 -0.38 -10.48 3.66
N TYR A 169 -0.10 -11.61 3.01
CA TYR A 169 1.06 -12.44 3.31
C TYR A 169 2.38 -11.70 3.09
N THR A 170 2.49 -10.91 2.02
CA THR A 170 3.66 -10.09 1.73
C THR A 170 3.90 -9.04 2.82
N ALA A 171 2.84 -8.41 3.31
CA ALA A 171 2.91 -7.48 4.42
C ALA A 171 3.34 -8.17 5.73
N TYR A 172 2.78 -9.34 6.03
CA TYR A 172 3.12 -10.14 7.21
C TYR A 172 4.59 -10.59 7.21
N THR A 173 5.17 -10.89 6.05
CA THR A 173 6.55 -11.37 5.90
C THR A 173 7.56 -10.27 5.62
N ALA A 174 7.16 -9.00 5.65
CA ALA A 174 8.03 -7.83 5.46
C ALA A 174 8.74 -7.43 6.76
#